data_9c1ae24785cccbc947dd46805dcc97a1
#
_entry.id   9c1ae24785cccbc947dd46805dcc97a1
#
_cell.length_a   1.000
_cell.length_b   1.000
_cell.length_c   1.000
_cell.angle_alpha   90.00
_cell.angle_beta   90.00
_cell.angle_gamma   90.00
#
_symmetry.space_group_name_H-M   'P 1'
#
loop_
_entity.id
_entity.type
_entity.pdbx_description
1 polymer ?
#
loop_
_entity_poly.entity_id
_entity_poly.type
_entity_poly.pdbx_seq_one_letter_code
_entity_poly.pdbx_strand_id
1 'polypeptide(L)'
;EETKHRILEIAEKLEYKSTTSRKMQSVAAGQQHILALYSYQQELEINDPYYLAIRHGIETQCEKLGVELSNCYANATLPELKKLTGVLIVGKPSPALRRAAMSLTDNVCFIDFHEPGSEYDSVDIDLSRISKQIVDFFIAQGVKRIGFIGGEDEPGKADIREAAFVEDGLLKG
;
A
#
# COMPACT_ATOMS: atom_id res chain seq x y z
N GLU A 1 -4.66 4.05 33.83
CA GLU A 1 -5.26 2.69 33.87
C GLU A 1 -6.78 2.72 33.67
N GLU A 2 -7.49 3.66 34.28
CA GLU A 2 -8.96 3.81 34.17
C GLU A 2 -9.44 4.05 32.73
N THR A 3 -8.74 4.90 31.96
CA THR A 3 -9.06 5.16 30.55
C THR A 3 -8.88 3.93 29.68
N LYS A 4 -7.85 3.12 29.93
CA LYS A 4 -7.60 1.87 29.20
C LYS A 4 -8.70 0.85 29.47
N HIS A 5 -9.18 0.73 30.73
CA HIS A 5 -10.24 -0.17 31.09
C HIS A 5 -11.57 0.21 30.42
N ARG A 6 -11.89 1.50 30.38
CA ARG A 6 -13.08 2.04 29.72
C ARG A 6 -13.08 1.85 28.19
N ILE A 7 -11.90 1.98 27.56
CA ILE A 7 -11.75 1.69 26.12
C ILE A 7 -11.99 0.21 25.82
N LEU A 8 -11.47 -0.67 26.66
CA LEU A 8 -11.66 -2.12 26.51
C LEU A 8 -13.13 -2.55 26.70
N GLU A 9 -13.82 -1.99 27.71
CA GLU A 9 -15.25 -2.23 27.92
C GLU A 9 -16.12 -1.77 26.74
N ILE A 10 -15.81 -0.59 26.16
CA ILE A 10 -16.54 -0.08 24.99
C ILE A 10 -16.26 -0.93 23.76
N ALA A 11 -15.00 -1.35 23.56
CA ALA A 11 -14.61 -2.24 22.48
C ALA A 11 -15.34 -3.60 22.55
N GLU A 12 -15.48 -4.15 23.76
CA GLU A 12 -16.19 -5.39 24.02
C GLU A 12 -17.70 -5.26 23.77
N LYS A 13 -18.33 -4.17 24.23
CA LYS A 13 -19.75 -3.85 23.98
C LYS A 13 -20.08 -3.65 22.51
N LEU A 14 -19.12 -3.14 21.72
CA LEU A 14 -19.28 -2.93 20.28
C LEU A 14 -18.84 -4.15 19.45
N GLU A 15 -18.54 -5.28 20.12
CA GLU A 15 -17.97 -6.47 19.47
C GLU A 15 -16.72 -6.16 18.62
N TYR A 16 -15.99 -5.09 18.98
CA TYR A 16 -14.79 -4.69 18.28
C TYR A 16 -13.68 -5.72 18.53
N LYS A 17 -13.41 -6.53 17.51
CA LYS A 17 -12.25 -7.43 17.53
C LYS A 17 -11.06 -6.68 16.98
N SER A 18 -10.03 -6.45 17.80
CA SER A 18 -8.77 -5.89 17.33
C SER A 18 -8.20 -6.76 16.20
N THR A 19 -7.45 -6.15 15.29
CA THR A 19 -6.76 -6.86 14.20
C THR A 19 -5.90 -8.03 14.72
N THR A 20 -5.34 -7.90 15.92
CA THR A 20 -4.58 -8.95 16.59
C THR A 20 -5.47 -10.14 17.03
N SER A 21 -6.68 -9.88 17.54
CA SER A 21 -7.63 -10.94 17.93
C SER A 21 -8.23 -11.66 16.73
N ARG A 22 -8.48 -10.95 15.60
CA ARG A 22 -8.87 -11.59 14.33
C ARG A 22 -7.77 -12.51 13.81
N LYS A 23 -6.49 -12.10 13.93
CA LYS A 23 -5.33 -12.89 13.49
C LYS A 23 -5.12 -14.15 14.34
N MET A 24 -5.33 -14.10 15.65
CA MET A 24 -5.20 -15.30 16.51
C MET A 24 -6.29 -16.35 16.24
N GLN A 25 -7.48 -15.95 15.80
CA GLN A 25 -8.54 -16.91 15.41
C GLN A 25 -8.32 -17.53 14.02
N SER A 26 -7.63 -16.83 13.11
CA SER A 26 -7.34 -17.34 11.76
C SER A 26 -6.13 -18.29 11.70
N VAL A 27 -5.18 -18.16 12.62
CA VAL A 27 -4.01 -19.06 12.74
C VAL A 27 -4.40 -20.49 13.13
N ALA A 28 -5.58 -20.69 13.73
CA ALA A 28 -6.11 -22.03 14.07
C ALA A 28 -6.69 -22.80 12.86
N ALA A 29 -6.80 -22.19 11.66
CA ALA A 29 -7.52 -22.73 10.50
C ALA A 29 -6.63 -23.10 9.29
N GLY A 30 -5.39 -23.54 9.50
CA GLY A 30 -4.50 -24.01 8.43
C GLY A 30 -3.42 -22.99 8.04
N GLN A 31 -2.37 -23.47 7.39
CA GLN A 31 -1.25 -22.65 6.94
C GLN A 31 -1.74 -21.61 5.90
N GLN A 32 -1.61 -20.34 6.22
CA GLN A 32 -1.94 -19.25 5.30
C GLN A 32 -0.84 -19.08 4.26
N HIS A 33 -1.22 -18.88 3.01
CA HIS A 33 -0.30 -18.66 1.90
C HIS A 33 -0.68 -17.39 1.15
N ILE A 34 0.24 -16.44 1.03
CA ILE A 34 0.05 -15.16 0.37
C ILE A 34 0.98 -15.06 -0.84
N LEU A 35 0.46 -14.53 -1.94
CA LEU A 35 1.25 -14.13 -3.09
C LEU A 35 1.49 -12.62 -3.03
N ALA A 36 2.75 -12.18 -3.09
CA ALA A 36 3.12 -10.79 -3.36
C ALA A 36 3.50 -10.64 -4.84
N LEU A 37 2.73 -9.83 -5.56
CA LEU A 37 2.94 -9.51 -6.96
C LEU A 37 3.54 -8.11 -7.08
N TYR A 38 4.77 -8.01 -7.59
CA TYR A 38 5.49 -6.75 -7.76
C TYR A 38 5.37 -6.22 -9.18
N SER A 39 5.12 -4.92 -9.34
CA SER A 39 4.96 -4.24 -10.63
C SER A 39 6.28 -4.02 -11.39
N TYR A 40 7.40 -4.35 -10.78
CA TYR A 40 8.76 -4.15 -11.28
C TYR A 40 9.51 -5.48 -11.40
N GLN A 41 10.65 -5.44 -12.08
CA GLN A 41 11.55 -6.59 -12.21
C GLN A 41 12.46 -6.67 -10.99
N GLN A 42 12.77 -7.88 -10.55
CA GLN A 42 13.59 -8.10 -9.35
C GLN A 42 14.96 -7.43 -9.43
N GLU A 43 15.57 -7.39 -10.60
CA GLU A 43 16.89 -6.80 -10.83
C GLU A 43 16.90 -5.28 -10.63
N LEU A 44 15.76 -4.62 -10.83
CA LEU A 44 15.62 -3.17 -10.66
C LEU A 44 15.47 -2.76 -9.19
N GLU A 45 15.01 -3.67 -8.34
CA GLU A 45 14.78 -3.42 -6.91
C GLU A 45 16.07 -3.02 -6.17
N ILE A 46 17.22 -3.58 -6.56
CA ILE A 46 18.53 -3.27 -5.92
C ILE A 46 18.84 -1.77 -5.99
N ASN A 47 18.35 -1.08 -7.02
CA ASN A 47 18.54 0.35 -7.22
C ASN A 47 17.38 1.20 -6.66
N ASP A 48 16.35 0.57 -6.11
CA ASP A 48 15.18 1.25 -5.56
C ASP A 48 14.97 0.87 -4.07
N PRO A 49 15.57 1.65 -3.16
CA PRO A 49 15.48 1.38 -1.72
C PRO A 49 14.05 1.48 -1.18
N TYR A 50 13.14 2.18 -1.87
CA TYR A 50 11.74 2.30 -1.46
C TYR A 50 11.01 0.97 -1.60
N TYR A 51 11.03 0.36 -2.77
CA TYR A 51 10.40 -0.93 -2.99
C TYR A 51 11.10 -2.08 -2.27
N LEU A 52 12.41 -2.00 -2.11
CA LEU A 52 13.17 -2.93 -1.28
C LEU A 52 12.68 -2.92 0.18
N ALA A 53 12.42 -1.72 0.74
CA ALA A 53 11.90 -1.59 2.10
C ALA A 53 10.47 -2.15 2.23
N ILE A 54 9.60 -1.93 1.24
CA ILE A 54 8.25 -2.51 1.20
C ILE A 54 8.34 -4.04 1.20
N ARG A 55 9.12 -4.63 0.31
CA ARG A 55 9.31 -6.08 0.27
C ARG A 55 9.83 -6.65 1.59
N HIS A 56 10.87 -6.05 2.14
CA HIS A 56 11.43 -6.50 3.42
C HIS A 56 10.40 -6.41 4.56
N GLY A 57 9.57 -5.38 4.56
CA GLY A 57 8.46 -5.25 5.52
C GLY A 57 7.44 -6.38 5.39
N ILE A 58 7.04 -6.73 4.16
CA ILE A 58 6.13 -7.84 3.87
C ILE A 58 6.73 -9.17 4.33
N GLU A 59 7.96 -9.48 3.93
CA GLU A 59 8.68 -10.71 4.29
C GLU A 59 8.80 -10.86 5.81
N THR A 60 9.27 -9.81 6.48
CA THR A 60 9.44 -9.79 7.94
C THR A 60 8.12 -10.04 8.66
N GLN A 61 7.03 -9.46 8.19
CA GLN A 61 5.73 -9.61 8.82
C GLN A 61 5.12 -11.00 8.56
N CYS A 62 5.29 -11.55 7.35
CA CYS A 62 4.87 -12.91 7.04
C CYS A 62 5.63 -13.93 7.90
N GLU A 63 6.94 -13.78 8.04
CA GLU A 63 7.76 -14.64 8.91
C GLU A 63 7.27 -14.60 10.37
N LYS A 64 7.08 -13.40 10.94
CA LYS A 64 6.58 -13.24 12.31
C LYS A 64 5.21 -13.86 12.54
N LEU A 65 4.37 -13.92 11.50
CA LEU A 65 3.00 -14.48 11.58
C LEU A 65 2.93 -15.95 11.20
N GLY A 66 4.03 -16.55 10.74
CA GLY A 66 4.06 -17.92 10.22
C GLY A 66 3.22 -18.09 8.94
N VAL A 67 3.15 -17.03 8.12
CA VAL A 67 2.45 -17.01 6.84
C VAL A 67 3.44 -17.38 5.75
N GLU A 68 3.10 -18.35 4.89
CA GLU A 68 3.87 -18.68 3.72
C GLU A 68 3.75 -17.55 2.69
N LEU A 69 4.88 -17.09 2.15
CA LEU A 69 4.94 -16.02 1.16
C LEU A 69 5.56 -16.52 -0.12
N SER A 70 4.88 -16.28 -1.24
CA SER A 70 5.44 -16.41 -2.60
C SER A 70 5.58 -15.04 -3.23
N ASN A 71 6.73 -14.79 -3.87
CA ASN A 71 6.99 -13.54 -4.59
C ASN A 71 6.88 -13.79 -6.09
N CYS A 72 6.21 -12.88 -6.82
CA CYS A 72 6.13 -12.87 -8.28
C CYS A 72 6.43 -11.47 -8.80
N TYR A 73 7.33 -11.36 -9.76
CA TYR A 73 7.75 -10.09 -10.34
C TYR A 73 7.16 -9.88 -11.74
N ALA A 74 7.14 -8.64 -12.24
CA ALA A 74 6.49 -8.25 -13.48
C ALA A 74 6.90 -9.05 -14.72
N ASN A 75 8.13 -9.56 -14.74
CA ASN A 75 8.71 -10.36 -15.83
C ASN A 75 8.52 -11.87 -15.64
N ALA A 76 7.92 -12.30 -14.53
CA ALA A 76 7.72 -13.71 -14.23
C ALA A 76 6.30 -14.18 -14.58
N THR A 77 6.16 -15.48 -14.84
CA THR A 77 4.84 -16.11 -14.93
C THR A 77 4.28 -16.32 -13.53
N LEU A 78 2.97 -16.08 -13.37
CA LEU A 78 2.29 -16.37 -12.10
C LEU A 78 2.50 -17.85 -11.72
N PRO A 79 2.95 -18.12 -10.50
CA PRO A 79 3.14 -19.49 -10.04
C PRO A 79 1.80 -20.21 -9.88
N GLU A 80 1.77 -21.52 -10.13
CA GLU A 80 0.63 -22.36 -9.79
C GLU A 80 0.60 -22.59 -8.27
N LEU A 81 -0.21 -21.83 -7.57
CA LEU A 81 -0.31 -21.89 -6.12
C LEU A 81 -1.58 -22.64 -5.70
N LYS A 82 -1.40 -23.63 -4.81
CA LYS A 82 -2.51 -24.34 -4.18
C LYS A 82 -2.90 -23.63 -2.90
N LYS A 83 -4.22 -23.42 -2.68
CA LYS A 83 -4.77 -22.84 -1.45
C LYS A 83 -4.23 -21.45 -1.10
N LEU A 84 -4.21 -20.55 -2.08
CA LEU A 84 -3.84 -19.18 -1.86
C LEU A 84 -4.88 -18.49 -0.95
N THR A 85 -4.41 -17.84 0.11
CA THR A 85 -5.26 -17.15 1.09
C THR A 85 -5.47 -15.68 0.70
N GLY A 86 -4.49 -15.05 0.06
CA GLY A 86 -4.56 -13.65 -0.33
C GLY A 86 -3.48 -13.25 -1.32
N VAL A 87 -3.69 -12.10 -1.96
CA VAL A 87 -2.74 -11.47 -2.89
C VAL A 87 -2.45 -10.04 -2.42
N LEU A 88 -1.16 -9.71 -2.35
CA LEU A 88 -0.66 -8.33 -2.21
C LEU A 88 -0.19 -7.88 -3.59
N ILE A 89 -0.72 -6.78 -4.11
CA ILE A 89 -0.31 -6.20 -5.38
C ILE A 89 0.48 -4.93 -5.09
N VAL A 90 1.80 -4.97 -5.32
CA VAL A 90 2.74 -3.90 -4.97
C VAL A 90 3.03 -3.06 -6.20
N GLY A 91 2.74 -1.75 -6.11
CA GLY A 91 2.82 -0.83 -7.22
C GLY A 91 1.73 -1.07 -8.24
N LYS A 92 1.94 -0.65 -9.51
CA LYS A 92 0.95 -0.69 -10.60
C LYS A 92 1.36 -1.68 -11.70
N PRO A 93 1.08 -2.98 -11.56
CA PRO A 93 1.41 -3.97 -12.60
C PRO A 93 0.53 -3.77 -13.84
N SER A 94 0.90 -4.43 -14.94
CA SER A 94 0.08 -4.39 -16.15
C SER A 94 -1.36 -4.85 -15.87
N PRO A 95 -2.38 -4.30 -16.57
CA PRO A 95 -3.78 -4.68 -16.35
C PRO A 95 -4.04 -6.19 -16.53
N ALA A 96 -3.31 -6.85 -17.43
CA ALA A 96 -3.44 -8.28 -17.64
C ALA A 96 -2.93 -9.09 -16.44
N LEU A 97 -1.73 -8.78 -15.95
CA LEU A 97 -1.12 -9.46 -14.82
C LEU A 97 -1.93 -9.23 -13.53
N ARG A 98 -2.42 -7.99 -13.33
CA ARG A 98 -3.29 -7.65 -12.21
C ARG A 98 -4.58 -8.48 -12.22
N ARG A 99 -5.31 -8.51 -13.34
CA ARG A 99 -6.53 -9.32 -13.46
C ARG A 99 -6.28 -10.80 -13.21
N ALA A 100 -5.17 -11.33 -13.73
CA ALA A 100 -4.80 -12.72 -13.50
C ALA A 100 -4.53 -12.99 -12.01
N ALA A 101 -3.82 -12.11 -11.31
CA ALA A 101 -3.58 -12.23 -9.88
C ALA A 101 -4.88 -12.13 -9.06
N MET A 102 -5.75 -11.19 -9.40
CA MET A 102 -7.05 -10.98 -8.74
C MET A 102 -8.03 -12.14 -8.97
N SER A 103 -7.87 -12.92 -10.02
CA SER A 103 -8.69 -14.12 -10.26
C SER A 103 -8.33 -15.32 -9.37
N LEU A 104 -7.22 -15.25 -8.63
CA LEU A 104 -6.77 -16.34 -7.75
C LEU A 104 -7.50 -16.35 -6.39
N THR A 105 -7.97 -15.21 -5.92
CA THR A 105 -8.66 -15.07 -4.63
C THR A 105 -9.40 -13.73 -4.55
N ASP A 106 -10.46 -13.67 -3.74
CA ASP A 106 -11.18 -12.43 -3.42
C ASP A 106 -10.45 -11.58 -2.37
N ASN A 107 -9.46 -12.13 -1.67
CA ASN A 107 -8.67 -11.42 -0.66
C ASN A 107 -7.48 -10.72 -1.31
N VAL A 108 -7.69 -9.51 -1.79
CA VAL A 108 -6.68 -8.69 -2.46
C VAL A 108 -6.44 -7.41 -1.67
N CYS A 109 -5.16 -7.01 -1.55
CA CYS A 109 -4.78 -5.72 -1.01
C CYS A 109 -3.75 -5.06 -1.95
N PHE A 110 -4.00 -3.82 -2.34
CA PHE A 110 -3.07 -3.00 -3.08
C PHE A 110 -2.07 -2.32 -2.14
N ILE A 111 -0.80 -2.25 -2.54
CA ILE A 111 0.27 -1.59 -1.79
C ILE A 111 0.95 -0.59 -2.71
N ASP A 112 1.10 0.66 -2.25
CA ASP A 112 1.63 1.78 -3.04
C ASP A 112 0.85 2.03 -4.33
N PHE A 113 -0.41 1.68 -4.32
CA PHE A 113 -1.33 1.88 -5.42
C PHE A 113 -2.77 1.84 -4.89
N HIS A 114 -3.59 2.72 -5.41
CA HIS A 114 -5.03 2.73 -5.19
C HIS A 114 -5.76 2.64 -6.51
N GLU A 115 -6.70 1.71 -6.64
CA GLU A 115 -7.58 1.64 -7.80
C GLU A 115 -8.88 2.37 -7.52
N PRO A 116 -9.14 3.52 -8.18
CA PRO A 116 -10.36 4.30 -7.95
C PRO A 116 -11.62 3.47 -8.20
N GLY A 117 -12.54 3.47 -7.23
CA GLY A 117 -13.79 2.70 -7.33
C GLY A 117 -13.65 1.20 -7.03
N SER A 118 -12.48 0.75 -6.60
CA SER A 118 -12.26 -0.62 -6.14
C SER A 118 -12.82 -0.82 -4.74
N GLU A 119 -13.40 -1.99 -4.48
CA GLU A 119 -13.82 -2.43 -3.14
C GLU A 119 -12.69 -3.13 -2.36
N TYR A 120 -11.52 -3.28 -2.98
CA TYR A 120 -10.36 -3.92 -2.33
C TYR A 120 -9.62 -2.94 -1.41
N ASP A 121 -9.04 -3.48 -0.35
CA ASP A 121 -8.20 -2.71 0.56
C ASP A 121 -6.94 -2.20 -0.14
N SER A 122 -6.48 -1.01 0.26
CA SER A 122 -5.20 -0.46 -0.16
C SER A 122 -4.40 0.12 1.00
N VAL A 123 -3.07 0.06 0.86
CA VAL A 123 -2.12 0.74 1.75
C VAL A 123 -1.24 1.60 0.86
N ASP A 124 -1.50 2.89 0.86
CA ASP A 124 -0.77 3.86 0.05
C ASP A 124 -0.52 5.17 0.81
N ILE A 125 0.21 6.08 0.19
CA ILE A 125 0.50 7.41 0.72
C ILE A 125 -0.31 8.43 -0.07
N ASP A 126 -1.11 9.25 0.61
CA ASP A 126 -1.81 10.38 0.00
C ASP A 126 -0.81 11.50 -0.40
N LEU A 127 -0.12 11.29 -1.51
CA LEU A 127 0.90 12.20 -2.03
C LEU A 127 0.33 13.58 -2.39
N SER A 128 -0.94 13.63 -2.84
CA SER A 128 -1.63 14.90 -3.11
C SER A 128 -1.79 15.72 -1.85
N ARG A 129 -2.27 15.10 -0.78
CA ARG A 129 -2.42 15.75 0.53
C ARG A 129 -1.08 16.22 1.10
N ILE A 130 -0.04 15.40 0.98
CA ILE A 130 1.31 15.76 1.45
C ILE A 130 1.83 16.98 0.71
N SER A 131 1.69 17.04 -0.63
CA SER A 131 2.11 18.19 -1.42
C SER A 131 1.39 19.47 -1.00
N LYS A 132 0.09 19.41 -0.75
CA LYS A 132 -0.70 20.54 -0.23
C LYS A 132 -0.21 20.98 1.15
N GLN A 133 0.09 20.06 2.05
CA GLN A 133 0.62 20.37 3.37
C GLN A 133 2.00 21.03 3.30
N ILE A 134 2.85 20.64 2.35
CA ILE A 134 4.15 21.29 2.14
C ILE A 134 3.97 22.73 1.65
N VAL A 135 3.05 22.99 0.73
CA VAL A 135 2.73 24.35 0.26
C VAL A 135 2.23 25.19 1.44
N ASP A 136 1.28 24.69 2.23
CA ASP A 136 0.76 25.36 3.42
C ASP A 136 1.86 25.70 4.42
N PHE A 137 2.76 24.78 4.67
CA PHE A 137 3.90 25.01 5.55
C PHE A 137 4.77 26.19 5.10
N PHE A 138 5.13 26.25 3.82
CA PHE A 138 5.94 27.34 3.30
C PHE A 138 5.20 28.67 3.33
N ILE A 139 3.92 28.69 3.01
CA ILE A 139 3.09 29.91 3.12
C ILE A 139 3.04 30.41 4.58
N ALA A 140 2.83 29.51 5.54
CA ALA A 140 2.83 29.85 6.96
C ALA A 140 4.18 30.40 7.45
N GLN A 141 5.30 30.03 6.81
CA GLN A 141 6.62 30.59 7.06
C GLN A 141 6.86 31.96 6.37
N GLY A 142 5.86 32.48 5.65
CA GLY A 142 5.96 33.75 4.93
C GLY A 142 6.72 33.66 3.59
N VAL A 143 6.97 32.46 3.07
CA VAL A 143 7.59 32.27 1.76
C VAL A 143 6.60 32.65 0.67
N LYS A 144 6.98 33.60 -0.19
CA LYS A 144 6.11 34.13 -1.26
C LYS A 144 6.31 33.47 -2.61
N ARG A 145 7.39 32.76 -2.80
CA ARG A 145 7.72 32.11 -4.08
C ARG A 145 8.23 30.71 -3.81
N ILE A 146 7.44 29.74 -4.16
CA ILE A 146 7.73 28.32 -4.00
C ILE A 146 7.85 27.71 -5.38
N GLY A 147 8.89 26.90 -5.63
CA GLY A 147 9.08 26.14 -6.85
C GLY A 147 8.97 24.65 -6.60
N PHE A 148 8.58 23.90 -7.61
CA PHE A 148 8.54 22.44 -7.60
C PHE A 148 9.61 21.89 -8.54
N ILE A 149 10.32 20.85 -8.10
CA ILE A 149 11.23 20.06 -8.92
C ILE A 149 10.80 18.61 -8.77
N GLY A 150 10.39 17.98 -9.85
CA GLY A 150 9.89 16.61 -9.86
C GLY A 150 10.30 15.86 -11.11
N GLY A 151 9.88 14.61 -11.21
CA GLY A 151 10.00 13.74 -12.36
C GLY A 151 8.64 13.40 -12.95
N GLU A 152 8.65 12.51 -13.93
CA GLU A 152 7.45 11.93 -14.53
C GLU A 152 7.45 10.43 -14.23
N ASP A 153 6.39 9.93 -13.60
CA ASP A 153 6.20 8.49 -13.40
C ASP A 153 5.72 7.83 -14.71
N GLU A 154 4.97 8.57 -15.53
CA GLU A 154 4.51 8.17 -16.85
C GLU A 154 4.87 9.30 -17.84
N PRO A 155 5.52 9.01 -18.98
CA PRO A 155 5.89 10.02 -19.96
C PRO A 155 4.71 10.92 -20.38
N GLY A 156 4.89 12.23 -20.25
CA GLY A 156 3.89 13.22 -20.62
C GLY A 156 2.73 13.40 -19.63
N LYS A 157 2.80 12.80 -18.45
CA LYS A 157 1.85 13.03 -17.36
C LYS A 157 2.56 13.67 -16.18
N ALA A 158 2.02 14.80 -15.71
CA ALA A 158 2.46 15.37 -14.45
C ALA A 158 2.28 14.37 -13.31
N ASP A 159 3.29 14.25 -12.47
CA ASP A 159 3.21 13.49 -11.24
C ASP A 159 2.10 14.05 -10.33
N ILE A 160 1.46 13.18 -9.55
CA ILE A 160 0.37 13.58 -8.65
C ILE A 160 0.81 14.65 -7.65
N ARG A 161 2.08 14.65 -7.26
CA ARG A 161 2.67 15.64 -6.36
C ARG A 161 2.77 17.01 -7.03
N GLU A 162 3.18 17.04 -8.32
CA GLU A 162 3.24 18.26 -9.11
C GLU A 162 1.85 18.82 -9.38
N ALA A 163 0.91 17.96 -9.80
CA ALA A 163 -0.46 18.37 -10.05
C ALA A 163 -1.10 18.99 -8.80
N ALA A 164 -0.93 18.36 -7.64
CA ALA A 164 -1.43 18.88 -6.37
C ALA A 164 -0.73 20.18 -5.93
N PHE A 165 0.57 20.31 -6.18
CA PHE A 165 1.34 21.53 -5.90
C PHE A 165 0.83 22.71 -6.75
N VAL A 166 0.61 22.51 -8.04
CA VAL A 166 0.12 23.56 -8.96
C VAL A 166 -1.32 23.96 -8.59
N GLU A 167 -2.19 22.97 -8.38
CA GLU A 167 -3.59 23.21 -7.99
C GLU A 167 -3.67 24.05 -6.71
N ASP A 168 -2.96 23.67 -5.67
CA ASP A 168 -2.98 24.34 -4.37
C ASP A 168 -2.33 25.73 -4.42
N GLY A 169 -1.23 25.86 -5.17
CA GLY A 169 -0.57 27.14 -5.41
C GLY A 169 -1.45 28.15 -6.16
N LEU A 170 -2.24 27.70 -7.16
CA LEU A 170 -3.20 28.55 -7.86
C LEU A 170 -4.38 29.00 -6.98
N LEU A 171 -4.81 28.15 -6.04
CA LEU A 171 -5.91 28.47 -5.14
C LEU A 171 -5.51 29.47 -4.05
N LYS A 172 -4.24 29.51 -3.69
CA LYS A 172 -3.75 30.32 -2.55
C LYS A 172 -3.01 31.59 -2.95
N GLY A 173 -2.82 31.81 -4.29
CA GLY A 173 -2.27 33.07 -4.84
C GLY A 173 -0.80 33.23 -4.74
#